data_182b8983ea8e6563b12284f83a25464e
#
_entry.id   182b8983ea8e6563b12284f83a25464e
#
_cell.length_a   1.000
_cell.length_b   1.000
_cell.length_c   1.000
_cell.angle_alpha   90.00
_cell.angle_beta   90.00
_cell.angle_gamma   90.00
#
_symmetry.space_group_name_H-M   'P 1'
#
loop_
_entity.id
_entity.type
_entity.pdbx_description
1 polymer ?
#
loop_
_entity_poly.entity_id
_entity_poly.type
_entity_poly.pdbx_seq_one_letter_code
_entity_poly.pdbx_strand_id
1 'polypeptide(L)'
;TILNEKGRDAAHFFCVCDKFTSLRKFSGEITDANGKVIRKIKKSDLQMSEYSSGLTSDDYTYYYECNLPRYPLTIKYEWEVKYKDGLICYPTFRPQKAYNQSVVNATYRLYTPAGNPARYRMVNMKTEVKQEVTSKGDILTEVSSGPMTAIEYEPFGLSFAERLPRIHFSPKLFTFDGTQGDMSSWQSYGIWQNSLLTGRDQLAEPIKLKLRELTAGCNTPREKVQVVYNYLAETTRYVSIQLGIGGLQPIAASDVCRAGFGDCKGLSNYTHAMLKELGIPSVYTVISTDNERLLPDFSSVDQMN
;
A
#
# COMPACT_ATOMS: atom_id res chain seq x y z
N THR A 1 10.93 -2.83 24.32
CA THR A 1 10.72 -2.27 25.66
C THR A 1 10.19 -0.85 25.57
N ILE A 2 9.12 -0.55 26.29
CA ILE A 2 8.53 0.78 26.44
C ILE A 2 9.08 1.38 27.73
N LEU A 3 9.85 2.46 27.61
CA LEU A 3 10.57 3.05 28.73
C LEU A 3 9.73 4.03 29.57
N ASN A 4 8.77 4.70 28.92
CA ASN A 4 7.92 5.72 29.53
C ASN A 4 6.63 5.91 28.71
N GLU A 5 5.76 6.79 29.17
CA GLU A 5 4.45 7.10 28.58
C GLU A 5 4.54 7.53 27.09
N LYS A 6 5.58 8.27 26.69
CA LYS A 6 5.75 8.71 25.30
C LYS A 6 5.90 7.55 24.31
N GLY A 7 6.33 6.38 24.78
CA GLY A 7 6.46 5.18 23.97
C GLY A 7 5.22 4.29 23.96
N ARG A 8 4.12 4.65 24.63
CA ARG A 8 2.93 3.80 24.83
C ARG A 8 2.34 3.31 23.51
N ASP A 9 2.28 4.15 22.50
CA ASP A 9 1.66 3.80 21.23
C ASP A 9 2.39 2.65 20.51
N ALA A 10 3.69 2.50 20.75
CA ALA A 10 4.47 1.36 20.24
C ALA A 10 4.12 0.03 20.91
N ALA A 11 3.31 0.06 22.00
CA ALA A 11 2.81 -1.12 22.68
C ALA A 11 1.56 -1.72 22.03
N HIS A 12 0.87 -0.96 21.18
CA HIS A 12 -0.34 -1.42 20.51
C HIS A 12 0.00 -2.41 19.39
N PHE A 13 -0.90 -3.34 19.16
CA PHE A 13 -0.85 -4.23 18.01
C PHE A 13 -2.02 -3.91 17.08
N PHE A 14 -1.77 -3.90 15.80
CA PHE A 14 -2.82 -3.90 14.78
C PHE A 14 -2.36 -4.66 13.54
N CYS A 15 -3.31 -5.32 12.90
CA CYS A 15 -3.11 -6.08 11.67
C CYS A 15 -4.32 -5.87 10.77
N VAL A 16 -4.10 -5.18 9.66
CA VAL A 16 -5.13 -5.00 8.63
C VAL A 16 -5.24 -6.27 7.81
N CYS A 17 -6.45 -6.71 7.58
CA CYS A 17 -6.81 -7.87 6.77
C CYS A 17 -7.86 -7.46 5.73
N ASP A 18 -7.90 -8.20 4.63
CA ASP A 18 -8.82 -8.00 3.52
C ASP A 18 -9.17 -9.35 2.86
N LYS A 19 -9.75 -9.33 1.66
CA LYS A 19 -10.02 -10.51 0.84
C LYS A 19 -8.76 -11.36 0.58
N PHE A 20 -7.58 -10.73 0.48
CA PHE A 20 -6.32 -11.39 0.15
C PHE A 20 -5.46 -11.70 1.38
N THR A 21 -5.71 -11.03 2.50
CA THR A 21 -4.85 -11.01 3.67
C THR A 21 -5.60 -11.51 4.90
N SER A 22 -5.05 -12.46 5.64
CA SER A 22 -5.67 -12.98 6.86
C SER A 22 -4.65 -13.22 7.98
N LEU A 23 -4.99 -12.81 9.20
CA LEU A 23 -4.23 -13.12 10.41
C LEU A 23 -4.42 -14.59 10.78
N ARG A 24 -3.37 -15.40 10.66
CA ARG A 24 -3.41 -16.85 10.93
C ARG A 24 -3.14 -17.16 12.40
N LYS A 25 -2.06 -16.63 12.93
CA LYS A 25 -1.64 -16.83 14.31
C LYS A 25 -1.33 -15.50 14.96
N PHE A 26 -1.53 -15.46 16.25
CA PHE A 26 -1.11 -14.34 17.09
C PHE A 26 -0.86 -14.82 18.50
N SER A 27 0.20 -14.31 19.13
CA SER A 27 0.45 -14.39 20.56
C SER A 27 1.18 -13.15 21.02
N GLY A 28 0.90 -12.75 22.25
CA GLY A 28 1.57 -11.63 22.89
C GLY A 28 1.94 -11.96 24.34
N GLU A 29 3.02 -11.34 24.82
CA GLU A 29 3.45 -11.44 26.21
C GLU A 29 3.95 -10.07 26.67
N ILE A 30 3.53 -9.67 27.87
CA ILE A 30 3.96 -8.43 28.52
C ILE A 30 4.67 -8.80 29.82
N THR A 31 5.88 -8.28 29.99
CA THR A 31 6.69 -8.44 31.20
C THR A 31 6.99 -7.10 31.85
N ASP A 32 7.16 -7.11 33.17
CA ASP A 32 7.61 -5.94 33.93
C ASP A 32 9.14 -5.74 33.83
N ALA A 33 9.66 -4.74 34.53
CA ALA A 33 11.06 -4.40 34.60
C ALA A 33 11.97 -5.55 35.10
N ASN A 34 11.41 -6.48 35.85
CA ASN A 34 12.12 -7.64 36.43
C ASN A 34 12.01 -8.89 35.52
N GLY A 35 11.37 -8.78 34.36
CA GLY A 35 11.14 -9.91 33.47
C GLY A 35 9.96 -10.82 33.90
N LYS A 36 9.19 -10.44 34.93
CA LYS A 36 8.01 -11.19 35.34
C LYS A 36 6.86 -10.99 34.36
N VAL A 37 6.29 -12.09 33.86
CA VAL A 37 5.12 -12.04 32.97
C VAL A 37 3.92 -11.50 33.75
N ILE A 38 3.37 -10.37 33.28
CA ILE A 38 2.17 -9.75 33.83
C ILE A 38 0.93 -10.05 32.99
N ARG A 39 1.09 -10.29 31.70
CA ARG A 39 -0.02 -10.64 30.82
C ARG A 39 0.42 -11.49 29.63
N LYS A 40 -0.40 -12.48 29.30
CA LYS A 40 -0.35 -13.20 28.04
C LYS A 40 -1.57 -12.83 27.21
N ILE A 41 -1.37 -12.61 25.91
CA ILE A 41 -2.39 -12.15 24.98
C ILE A 41 -2.54 -13.22 23.90
N LYS A 42 -3.77 -13.71 23.74
CA LYS A 42 -4.13 -14.70 22.71
C LYS A 42 -4.83 -14.00 21.55
N LYS A 43 -4.97 -14.69 20.41
CA LYS A 43 -5.74 -14.18 19.26
C LYS A 43 -7.20 -13.84 19.64
N SER A 44 -7.79 -14.59 20.57
CA SER A 44 -9.14 -14.34 21.09
C SER A 44 -9.29 -13.04 21.90
N ASP A 45 -8.17 -12.45 22.33
CA ASP A 45 -8.16 -11.19 23.09
C ASP A 45 -8.05 -9.96 22.17
N LEU A 46 -7.84 -10.19 20.87
CA LEU A 46 -7.85 -9.12 19.88
C LEU A 46 -9.28 -8.65 19.63
N GLN A 47 -9.44 -7.35 19.54
CA GLN A 47 -10.65 -6.73 19.03
C GLN A 47 -10.60 -6.67 17.52
N MET A 48 -11.76 -6.61 16.88
CA MET A 48 -11.89 -6.48 15.44
C MET A 48 -12.75 -5.25 15.12
N SER A 49 -12.33 -4.48 14.15
CA SER A 49 -13.06 -3.35 13.60
C SER A 49 -13.14 -3.48 12.09
N GLU A 50 -14.34 -3.37 11.55
CA GLU A 50 -14.62 -3.28 10.11
C GLU A 50 -14.69 -1.82 9.65
N TYR A 51 -14.13 -0.89 10.44
CA TYR A 51 -14.12 0.51 10.09
C TYR A 51 -13.25 0.73 8.86
N SER A 52 -13.88 1.12 7.77
CA SER A 52 -13.27 1.61 6.56
C SER A 52 -13.36 3.13 6.51
N SER A 53 -12.27 3.80 6.15
CA SER A 53 -12.30 5.24 5.83
C SER A 53 -13.06 5.53 4.53
N GLY A 54 -13.35 4.49 3.73
CA GLY A 54 -14.19 4.52 2.53
C GLY A 54 -15.54 3.88 2.77
N LEU A 55 -16.55 4.23 1.98
CA LEU A 55 -17.91 3.68 2.11
C LEU A 55 -17.98 2.18 1.80
N THR A 56 -17.01 1.63 1.05
CA THR A 56 -17.01 0.23 0.63
C THR A 56 -15.56 -0.28 0.55
N SER A 57 -15.15 -0.98 1.59
CA SER A 57 -13.89 -1.74 1.67
C SER A 57 -14.19 -3.10 2.28
N ASP A 58 -13.42 -4.11 1.90
CA ASP A 58 -13.39 -5.43 2.54
C ASP A 58 -12.34 -5.51 3.65
N ASP A 59 -11.72 -4.37 3.99
CA ASP A 59 -10.72 -4.28 5.06
C ASP A 59 -11.36 -4.41 6.43
N TYR A 60 -10.69 -5.16 7.28
CA TYR A 60 -10.96 -5.22 8.71
C TYR A 60 -9.64 -5.28 9.49
N THR A 61 -9.63 -4.74 10.68
CA THR A 61 -8.42 -4.64 11.50
C THR A 61 -8.56 -5.42 12.78
N TYR A 62 -7.64 -6.35 13.03
CA TYR A 62 -7.41 -6.88 14.37
C TYR A 62 -6.51 -5.92 15.15
N TYR A 63 -6.88 -5.59 16.36
CA TYR A 63 -6.08 -4.71 17.20
C TYR A 63 -6.11 -5.12 18.69
N TYR A 64 -5.06 -4.70 19.38
CA TYR A 64 -4.96 -4.79 20.83
C TYR A 64 -4.36 -3.51 21.36
N GLU A 65 -5.10 -2.83 22.25
CA GLU A 65 -4.64 -1.64 22.94
C GLU A 65 -4.01 -2.03 24.29
N CYS A 66 -2.72 -1.73 24.44
CA CYS A 66 -1.99 -1.96 25.68
C CYS A 66 -2.10 -0.74 26.57
N ASN A 67 -2.98 -0.78 27.55
CA ASN A 67 -3.25 0.31 28.51
C ASN A 67 -2.69 -0.04 29.91
N LEU A 68 -1.38 -0.24 30.03
CA LEU A 68 -0.75 -0.52 31.31
C LEU A 68 -0.06 0.73 31.86
N PRO A 69 -0.30 1.07 33.13
CA PRO A 69 0.10 2.35 33.72
C PRO A 69 1.54 2.36 34.27
N ARG A 70 2.31 1.30 34.11
CA ARG A 70 3.65 1.17 34.71
C ARG A 70 4.73 0.96 33.64
N TYR A 71 5.85 1.61 33.81
CA TYR A 71 7.03 1.53 32.96
C TYR A 71 8.28 1.22 33.80
N PRO A 72 9.36 0.62 33.22
CA PRO A 72 9.38 0.10 31.84
C PRO A 72 8.61 -1.22 31.70
N LEU A 73 8.10 -1.45 30.50
CA LEU A 73 7.45 -2.70 30.10
C LEU A 73 8.16 -3.30 28.89
N THR A 74 8.30 -4.61 28.83
CA THR A 74 8.72 -5.31 27.61
C THR A 74 7.52 -6.05 27.02
N ILE A 75 7.29 -5.83 25.75
CA ILE A 75 6.19 -6.45 25.01
C ILE A 75 6.77 -7.25 23.88
N LYS A 76 6.34 -8.50 23.77
CA LYS A 76 6.67 -9.41 22.69
C LYS A 76 5.39 -9.76 21.95
N TYR A 77 5.36 -9.54 20.65
CA TYR A 77 4.31 -10.01 19.77
C TYR A 77 4.88 -10.97 18.73
N GLU A 78 4.15 -12.04 18.49
CA GLU A 78 4.40 -12.98 17.40
C GLU A 78 3.10 -13.18 16.63
N TRP A 79 3.16 -13.03 15.31
CA TRP A 79 1.98 -13.24 14.48
C TRP A 79 2.37 -13.78 13.09
N GLU A 80 1.41 -14.42 12.45
CA GLU A 80 1.52 -14.96 11.11
C GLU A 80 0.37 -14.44 10.25
N VAL A 81 0.70 -13.81 9.14
CA VAL A 81 -0.25 -13.34 8.14
C VAL A 81 -0.12 -14.21 6.89
N LYS A 82 -1.27 -14.62 6.34
CA LYS A 82 -1.31 -15.34 5.07
C LYS A 82 -1.87 -14.42 4.00
N TYR A 83 -1.16 -14.34 2.89
CA TYR A 83 -1.63 -13.71 1.66
C TYR A 83 -2.17 -14.79 0.72
N LYS A 84 -3.33 -14.53 0.11
CA LYS A 84 -3.97 -15.35 -0.92
C LYS A 84 -3.74 -14.68 -2.28
N ASP A 85 -3.56 -15.48 -3.34
CA ASP A 85 -3.31 -15.02 -4.70
C ASP A 85 -1.99 -14.26 -4.91
N GLY A 86 -1.00 -14.56 -4.06
CA GLY A 86 0.35 -14.06 -4.19
C GLY A 86 0.58 -12.69 -3.56
N LEU A 87 1.81 -12.24 -3.67
CA LEU A 87 2.26 -10.94 -3.19
C LEU A 87 2.73 -10.12 -4.38
N ILE A 88 2.09 -8.99 -4.62
CA ILE A 88 2.50 -8.04 -5.65
C ILE A 88 3.77 -7.27 -5.24
N CYS A 89 4.01 -7.13 -3.93
CA CYS A 89 5.26 -6.63 -3.35
C CYS A 89 5.57 -7.39 -2.06
N TYR A 90 6.83 -7.41 -1.66
CA TYR A 90 7.23 -7.94 -0.36
C TYR A 90 7.22 -6.84 0.70
N PRO A 91 6.99 -7.18 1.99
CA PRO A 91 7.08 -6.19 3.06
C PRO A 91 8.43 -5.47 3.06
N THR A 92 8.42 -4.15 3.09
CA THR A 92 9.63 -3.34 3.18
C THR A 92 10.29 -3.54 4.54
N PHE A 93 11.60 -3.85 4.54
CA PHE A 93 12.37 -3.89 5.78
C PHE A 93 12.59 -2.48 6.31
N ARG A 94 11.93 -2.15 7.41
CA ARG A 94 12.05 -0.89 8.14
C ARG A 94 12.48 -1.21 9.58
N PRO A 95 13.79 -1.24 9.88
CA PRO A 95 14.26 -1.58 11.22
C PRO A 95 13.78 -0.60 12.29
N GLN A 96 13.67 0.67 11.96
CA GLN A 96 13.18 1.73 12.83
C GLN A 96 11.83 2.25 12.29
N LYS A 97 10.79 2.25 13.12
CA LYS A 97 9.39 2.49 12.68
C LYS A 97 8.79 3.81 13.17
N ALA A 98 9.44 4.48 14.14
CA ALA A 98 8.93 5.71 14.73
C ALA A 98 10.07 6.60 15.26
N TYR A 99 9.78 7.88 15.48
CA TYR A 99 10.65 8.75 16.26
C TYR A 99 10.77 8.23 17.70
N ASN A 100 11.85 8.58 18.37
CA ASN A 100 12.16 8.18 19.74
C ASN A 100 12.21 6.66 19.96
N GLN A 101 12.45 5.89 18.92
CA GLN A 101 12.61 4.45 18.95
C GLN A 101 14.05 4.07 18.62
N SER A 102 14.78 3.49 19.56
CA SER A 102 16.06 2.82 19.33
C SER A 102 15.82 1.38 18.91
N VAL A 103 16.76 0.80 18.18
CA VAL A 103 16.72 -0.60 17.73
C VAL A 103 17.98 -1.31 18.19
N VAL A 104 17.84 -2.39 18.91
CA VAL A 104 18.98 -3.24 19.31
C VAL A 104 19.40 -4.12 18.15
N ASN A 105 18.44 -4.78 17.53
CA ASN A 105 18.64 -5.63 16.36
C ASN A 105 17.32 -5.75 15.58
N ALA A 106 17.42 -5.78 14.27
CA ALA A 106 16.31 -6.11 13.37
C ALA A 106 16.82 -7.07 12.29
N THR A 107 16.08 -8.14 12.05
CA THR A 107 16.41 -9.13 11.02
C THR A 107 15.21 -9.34 10.10
N TYR A 108 15.47 -9.40 8.82
CA TYR A 108 14.50 -9.72 7.78
C TYR A 108 14.96 -10.95 7.01
N ARG A 109 14.06 -11.90 6.82
CA ARG A 109 14.30 -13.12 6.04
C ARG A 109 13.19 -13.29 5.03
N LEU A 110 13.58 -13.46 3.78
CA LEU A 110 12.66 -13.64 2.66
C LEU A 110 13.06 -14.90 1.89
N TYR A 111 12.16 -15.86 1.81
CA TYR A 111 12.30 -17.06 1.02
C TYR A 111 11.52 -16.89 -0.29
N THR A 112 12.20 -17.05 -1.41
CA THR A 112 11.60 -16.92 -2.75
C THR A 112 11.95 -18.11 -3.62
N PRO A 113 11.10 -18.48 -4.59
CA PRO A 113 11.45 -19.50 -5.57
C PRO A 113 12.73 -19.13 -6.35
N ALA A 114 13.58 -20.10 -6.65
CA ALA A 114 14.83 -19.88 -7.39
C ALA A 114 14.60 -19.16 -8.76
N GLY A 115 13.48 -19.45 -9.41
CA GLY A 115 13.12 -18.79 -10.68
C GLY A 115 12.64 -17.35 -10.56
N ASN A 116 12.39 -16.85 -9.32
CA ASN A 116 11.90 -15.50 -9.06
C ASN A 116 12.54 -14.90 -7.80
N PRO A 117 13.87 -14.70 -7.80
CA PRO A 117 14.57 -14.13 -6.63
C PRO A 117 14.09 -12.71 -6.35
N ALA A 118 14.13 -12.32 -5.08
CA ALA A 118 13.77 -10.98 -4.68
C ALA A 118 14.77 -9.96 -5.24
N ARG A 119 14.26 -8.88 -5.81
CA ARG A 119 14.99 -7.65 -6.09
C ARG A 119 14.93 -6.76 -4.85
N TYR A 120 15.96 -5.96 -4.62
CA TYR A 120 15.95 -5.04 -3.48
C TYR A 120 16.61 -3.70 -3.79
N ARG A 121 16.23 -2.67 -3.03
CA ARG A 121 16.79 -1.31 -3.10
C ARG A 121 16.90 -0.73 -1.70
N MET A 122 18.12 -0.36 -1.31
CA MET A 122 18.41 0.29 -0.03
C MET A 122 18.18 1.80 -0.12
N VAL A 123 17.60 2.36 0.92
CA VAL A 123 17.41 3.80 1.09
C VAL A 123 17.87 4.19 2.50
N ASN A 124 18.71 5.21 2.59
CA ASN A 124 19.26 5.74 3.84
C ASN A 124 20.00 4.72 4.73
N MET A 125 20.45 3.63 4.16
CA MET A 125 21.27 2.65 4.88
C MET A 125 22.23 1.95 3.93
N LYS A 126 23.28 1.40 4.53
CA LYS A 126 24.20 0.48 3.87
C LYS A 126 24.38 -0.72 4.78
N THR A 127 24.04 -1.90 4.30
CA THR A 127 24.21 -3.17 5.00
C THR A 127 24.43 -4.26 3.98
N GLU A 128 24.94 -5.39 4.42
CA GLU A 128 25.04 -6.57 3.58
C GLU A 128 23.68 -7.26 3.45
N VAL A 129 23.29 -7.58 2.22
CA VAL A 129 22.16 -8.46 1.91
C VAL A 129 22.74 -9.80 1.45
N LYS A 130 22.53 -10.83 2.24
CA LYS A 130 22.99 -12.18 1.94
C LYS A 130 21.94 -12.92 1.16
N GLN A 131 22.32 -13.60 0.09
CA GLN A 131 21.44 -14.49 -0.66
C GLN A 131 22.10 -15.85 -0.79
N GLU A 132 21.38 -16.91 -0.43
CA GLU A 132 21.84 -18.27 -0.52
C GLU A 132 20.73 -19.22 -0.96
N VAL A 133 21.12 -20.30 -1.64
CA VAL A 133 20.18 -21.37 -2.01
C VAL A 133 20.02 -22.30 -0.80
N THR A 134 18.78 -22.48 -0.36
CA THR A 134 18.46 -23.37 0.75
C THR A 134 18.51 -24.85 0.30
N SER A 135 18.52 -25.75 1.26
CA SER A 135 18.45 -27.22 0.98
C SER A 135 17.16 -27.65 0.25
N LYS A 136 16.12 -26.80 0.24
CA LYS A 136 14.85 -27.00 -0.49
C LYS A 136 14.85 -26.41 -1.89
N GLY A 137 15.93 -25.74 -2.29
CA GLY A 137 16.04 -25.10 -3.59
C GLY A 137 15.45 -23.67 -3.65
N ASP A 138 14.90 -23.14 -2.56
CA ASP A 138 14.48 -21.73 -2.48
C ASP A 138 15.70 -20.81 -2.29
N ILE A 139 15.55 -19.54 -2.61
CA ILE A 139 16.53 -18.49 -2.29
C ILE A 139 16.12 -17.83 -0.97
N LEU A 140 16.99 -17.92 0.03
CA LEU A 140 16.91 -17.12 1.24
C LEU A 140 17.64 -15.80 1.02
N THR A 141 16.90 -14.70 1.14
CA THR A 141 17.47 -13.34 1.25
C THR A 141 17.41 -12.93 2.71
N GLU A 142 18.56 -12.70 3.33
CA GLU A 142 18.65 -12.25 4.72
C GLU A 142 19.36 -10.90 4.83
N VAL A 143 18.82 -10.04 5.68
CA VAL A 143 19.44 -8.80 6.07
C VAL A 143 19.26 -8.57 7.57
N SER A 144 20.30 -8.05 8.21
CA SER A 144 20.27 -7.66 9.62
C SER A 144 20.77 -6.23 9.78
N SER A 145 20.22 -5.53 10.75
CA SER A 145 20.59 -4.18 11.10
C SER A 145 20.53 -3.99 12.61
N GLY A 146 21.44 -3.21 13.16
CA GLY A 146 21.48 -2.81 14.56
C GLY A 146 22.89 -2.69 15.09
N PRO A 147 23.12 -2.09 16.28
CA PRO A 147 22.14 -1.23 16.98
C PRO A 147 21.96 0.13 16.31
N MET A 148 20.79 0.74 16.48
CA MET A 148 20.45 2.07 15.94
C MET A 148 19.95 2.97 17.06
N THR A 149 20.47 4.18 17.13
CA THR A 149 19.99 5.19 18.08
C THR A 149 18.63 5.72 17.65
N ALA A 150 17.85 6.21 18.61
CA ALA A 150 16.60 6.87 18.34
C ALA A 150 16.81 8.14 17.51
N ILE A 151 15.91 8.35 16.55
CA ILE A 151 15.82 9.61 15.80
C ILE A 151 14.78 10.48 16.50
N GLU A 152 15.16 11.70 16.85
CA GLU A 152 14.24 12.66 17.43
C GLU A 152 13.49 13.45 16.34
N TYR A 153 12.28 13.88 16.67
CA TYR A 153 11.53 14.76 15.79
C TYR A 153 12.20 16.14 15.74
N GLU A 154 12.39 16.65 14.54
CA GLU A 154 12.96 17.96 14.27
C GLU A 154 11.91 18.80 13.50
N PRO A 155 11.41 19.89 14.09
CA PRO A 155 10.49 20.79 13.41
C PRO A 155 11.12 21.35 12.12
N PHE A 156 10.35 21.35 11.03
CA PHE A 156 10.78 21.81 9.71
C PHE A 156 11.94 20.99 9.08
N GLY A 157 12.35 19.89 9.69
CA GLY A 157 13.31 18.95 9.10
C GLY A 157 12.69 18.08 8.00
N LEU A 158 13.50 17.20 7.41
CA LEU A 158 12.99 16.18 6.48
C LEU A 158 11.94 15.30 7.14
N SER A 159 10.98 14.84 6.38
CA SER A 159 9.96 13.93 6.85
C SER A 159 10.60 12.66 7.42
N PHE A 160 9.90 11.99 8.33
CA PHE A 160 10.37 10.72 8.89
C PHE A 160 10.61 9.67 7.80
N ALA A 161 9.74 9.63 6.80
CA ALA A 161 9.87 8.76 5.64
C ALA A 161 11.14 9.01 4.83
N GLU A 162 11.59 10.26 4.68
CA GLU A 162 12.82 10.61 4.00
C GLU A 162 14.09 10.30 4.81
N ARG A 163 13.99 10.29 6.14
CA ARG A 163 15.13 10.05 7.05
C ARG A 163 15.34 8.56 7.36
N LEU A 164 14.28 7.74 7.30
CA LEU A 164 14.32 6.35 7.75
C LEU A 164 15.20 5.46 6.88
N PRO A 165 16.01 4.61 7.52
CA PRO A 165 16.65 3.50 6.86
C PRO A 165 15.62 2.45 6.46
N ARG A 166 15.67 2.01 5.19
CA ARG A 166 14.79 0.96 4.71
C ARG A 166 15.36 0.21 3.52
N ILE A 167 14.87 -0.99 3.30
CA ILE A 167 15.12 -1.78 2.09
C ILE A 167 13.78 -2.19 1.52
N HIS A 168 13.51 -1.74 0.30
CA HIS A 168 12.40 -2.22 -0.50
C HIS A 168 12.75 -3.57 -1.10
N PHE A 169 11.79 -4.50 -1.05
CA PHE A 169 11.89 -5.80 -1.71
C PHE A 169 10.72 -5.98 -2.67
N SER A 170 11.00 -6.50 -3.84
CA SER A 170 10.00 -6.69 -4.89
C SER A 170 10.24 -7.99 -5.64
N PRO A 171 9.21 -8.76 -6.01
CA PRO A 171 9.35 -9.85 -6.95
C PRO A 171 9.68 -9.31 -8.34
N LYS A 172 10.23 -10.14 -9.20
CA LYS A 172 10.29 -9.85 -10.63
C LYS A 172 8.94 -10.16 -11.29
N LEU A 173 8.42 -11.35 -11.05
CA LEU A 173 7.13 -11.80 -11.55
C LEU A 173 6.15 -11.96 -10.39
N PHE A 174 4.90 -11.59 -10.59
CA PHE A 174 3.86 -11.74 -9.58
C PHE A 174 2.54 -12.20 -10.20
N THR A 175 1.68 -12.74 -9.35
CA THR A 175 0.29 -13.05 -9.69
C THR A 175 -0.59 -12.31 -8.67
N PHE A 176 -1.62 -11.64 -9.16
CA PHE A 176 -2.56 -10.92 -8.33
C PHE A 176 -3.99 -11.04 -8.88
N ASP A 177 -4.90 -11.58 -8.08
CA ASP A 177 -6.31 -11.84 -8.43
C ASP A 177 -6.46 -12.50 -9.82
N GLY A 178 -5.66 -13.54 -10.07
CA GLY A 178 -5.66 -14.31 -11.32
C GLY A 178 -4.93 -13.64 -12.49
N THR A 179 -4.41 -12.42 -12.35
CA THR A 179 -3.60 -11.74 -13.39
C THR A 179 -2.11 -11.95 -13.13
N GLN A 180 -1.31 -12.01 -14.21
CA GLN A 180 0.14 -12.12 -14.12
C GLN A 180 0.79 -10.79 -14.54
N GLY A 181 1.77 -10.35 -13.75
CA GLY A 181 2.51 -9.11 -14.00
C GLY A 181 4.02 -9.27 -13.86
N ASP A 182 4.73 -8.28 -14.39
CA ASP A 182 6.19 -8.18 -14.34
C ASP A 182 6.56 -6.84 -13.67
N MET A 183 7.27 -6.93 -12.54
CA MET A 183 7.76 -5.80 -11.76
C MET A 183 9.23 -5.49 -12.05
N SER A 184 9.84 -6.06 -13.09
CA SER A 184 11.27 -5.86 -13.39
C SER A 184 11.63 -4.41 -13.76
N SER A 185 10.67 -3.63 -14.23
CA SER A 185 10.81 -2.21 -14.55
C SER A 185 9.47 -1.47 -14.37
N TRP A 186 9.52 -0.13 -14.27
CA TRP A 186 8.31 0.69 -14.29
C TRP A 186 7.52 0.53 -15.60
N GLN A 187 8.22 0.30 -16.71
CA GLN A 187 7.57 0.04 -18.00
C GLN A 187 6.80 -1.29 -17.98
N SER A 188 7.40 -2.37 -17.51
CA SER A 188 6.74 -3.67 -17.40
C SER A 188 5.52 -3.61 -16.47
N TYR A 189 5.68 -2.95 -15.32
CA TYR A 189 4.56 -2.70 -14.41
C TYR A 189 3.46 -1.88 -15.09
N GLY A 190 3.81 -0.81 -15.82
CA GLY A 190 2.86 0.02 -16.56
C GLY A 190 2.08 -0.76 -17.61
N ILE A 191 2.71 -1.73 -18.31
CA ILE A 191 2.02 -2.63 -19.24
C ILE A 191 0.95 -3.46 -18.51
N TRP A 192 1.29 -4.05 -17.35
CA TRP A 192 0.34 -4.79 -16.54
C TRP A 192 -0.79 -3.88 -16.02
N GLN A 193 -0.45 -2.71 -15.47
CA GLN A 193 -1.45 -1.74 -14.98
C GLN A 193 -2.40 -1.30 -16.11
N ASN A 194 -1.87 -1.06 -17.31
CA ASN A 194 -2.67 -0.70 -18.48
C ASN A 194 -3.60 -1.84 -18.92
N SER A 195 -3.20 -3.10 -18.71
CA SER A 195 -4.07 -4.24 -19.02
C SER A 195 -5.34 -4.26 -18.17
N LEU A 196 -5.28 -3.73 -16.94
CA LEU A 196 -6.44 -3.58 -16.05
C LEU A 196 -7.45 -2.52 -16.52
N LEU A 197 -7.04 -1.63 -17.44
CA LEU A 197 -7.89 -0.59 -18.05
C LEU A 197 -8.60 -1.09 -19.31
N THR A 198 -8.17 -2.22 -19.88
CA THR A 198 -8.68 -2.70 -21.17
C THR A 198 -10.19 -2.87 -21.15
N GLY A 199 -10.88 -2.21 -22.10
CA GLY A 199 -12.33 -2.25 -22.26
C GLY A 199 -13.14 -1.47 -21.20
N ARG A 200 -12.47 -0.74 -20.29
CA ARG A 200 -13.13 0.01 -19.21
C ARG A 200 -13.38 1.49 -19.55
N ASP A 201 -12.93 1.95 -20.69
CA ASP A 201 -13.08 3.32 -21.20
C ASP A 201 -14.26 3.49 -22.20
N GLN A 202 -15.20 2.56 -22.21
CA GLN A 202 -16.35 2.64 -23.10
C GLN A 202 -17.43 3.55 -22.54
N LEU A 203 -17.92 4.48 -23.37
CA LEU A 203 -19.05 5.37 -23.04
C LEU A 203 -20.30 4.96 -23.82
N ALA A 204 -21.46 5.09 -23.17
CA ALA A 204 -22.75 4.93 -23.83
C ALA A 204 -23.03 6.11 -24.79
N GLU A 205 -23.73 5.86 -25.90
CA GLU A 205 -24.03 6.87 -26.91
C GLU A 205 -24.68 8.15 -26.37
N PRO A 206 -25.64 8.10 -25.42
CA PRO A 206 -26.21 9.32 -24.86
C PRO A 206 -25.17 10.27 -24.25
N ILE A 207 -24.13 9.71 -23.62
CA ILE A 207 -23.05 10.53 -23.02
C ILE A 207 -22.15 11.13 -24.10
N LYS A 208 -21.84 10.37 -25.15
CA LYS A 208 -21.06 10.89 -26.28
C LYS A 208 -21.76 12.06 -26.95
N LEU A 209 -23.08 11.94 -27.18
CA LEU A 209 -23.89 13.03 -27.71
C LEU A 209 -23.88 14.24 -26.77
N LYS A 210 -24.06 14.03 -25.47
CA LYS A 210 -24.03 15.08 -24.45
C LYS A 210 -22.71 15.84 -24.42
N LEU A 211 -21.59 15.12 -24.50
CA LEU A 211 -20.25 15.73 -24.54
C LEU A 211 -20.06 16.59 -25.78
N ARG A 212 -20.51 16.12 -26.93
CA ARG A 212 -20.44 16.89 -28.20
C ARG A 212 -21.30 18.18 -28.10
N GLU A 213 -22.50 18.08 -27.55
CA GLU A 213 -23.36 19.23 -27.27
C GLU A 213 -22.69 20.26 -26.36
N LEU A 214 -22.21 19.81 -25.20
CA LEU A 214 -21.58 20.66 -24.18
C LEU A 214 -20.32 21.36 -24.71
N THR A 215 -19.59 20.73 -25.62
CA THR A 215 -18.33 21.26 -26.15
C THR A 215 -18.46 21.94 -27.53
N ALA A 216 -19.67 22.07 -28.08
CA ALA A 216 -19.90 22.62 -29.42
C ALA A 216 -19.39 24.06 -29.56
N GLY A 217 -19.44 24.86 -28.48
CA GLY A 217 -18.95 26.24 -28.45
C GLY A 217 -17.47 26.41 -28.08
N CYS A 218 -16.75 25.30 -27.80
CA CYS A 218 -15.35 25.35 -27.37
C CYS A 218 -14.41 25.46 -28.57
N ASN A 219 -13.52 26.43 -28.55
CA ASN A 219 -12.56 26.69 -29.63
C ASN A 219 -11.18 26.04 -29.34
N THR A 220 -10.89 25.70 -28.10
CA THR A 220 -9.59 25.17 -27.69
C THR A 220 -9.73 23.85 -26.92
N PRO A 221 -8.70 22.99 -26.95
CA PRO A 221 -8.68 21.80 -26.12
C PRO A 221 -8.84 22.10 -24.62
N ARG A 222 -8.27 23.20 -24.14
CA ARG A 222 -8.36 23.62 -22.72
C ARG A 222 -9.81 23.91 -22.33
N GLU A 223 -10.58 24.62 -23.17
CA GLU A 223 -12.00 24.88 -22.91
C GLU A 223 -12.79 23.58 -22.83
N LYS A 224 -12.54 22.64 -23.75
CA LYS A 224 -13.16 21.30 -23.71
C LYS A 224 -12.83 20.54 -22.43
N VAL A 225 -11.56 20.53 -22.01
CA VAL A 225 -11.14 19.90 -20.74
C VAL A 225 -11.86 20.53 -19.55
N GLN A 226 -12.00 21.86 -19.52
CA GLN A 226 -12.73 22.55 -18.44
C GLN A 226 -14.21 22.14 -18.40
N VAL A 227 -14.85 22.03 -19.56
CA VAL A 227 -16.26 21.58 -19.67
C VAL A 227 -16.39 20.14 -19.17
N VAL A 228 -15.48 19.24 -19.58
CA VAL A 228 -15.47 17.83 -19.11
C VAL A 228 -15.30 17.76 -17.60
N TYR A 229 -14.37 18.54 -17.04
CA TYR A 229 -14.12 18.55 -15.60
C TYR A 229 -15.35 19.07 -14.82
N ASN A 230 -15.97 20.15 -15.29
CA ASN A 230 -17.20 20.67 -14.67
C ASN A 230 -18.33 19.65 -14.74
N TYR A 231 -18.53 19.03 -15.90
CA TYR A 231 -19.53 17.98 -16.07
C TYR A 231 -19.28 16.80 -15.12
N LEU A 232 -18.03 16.34 -14.97
CA LEU A 232 -17.66 15.32 -14.01
C LEU A 232 -18.05 15.74 -12.57
N ALA A 233 -17.66 16.95 -12.17
CA ALA A 233 -17.91 17.47 -10.81
C ALA A 233 -19.42 17.64 -10.50
N GLU A 234 -20.23 17.99 -11.49
CA GLU A 234 -21.67 18.18 -11.34
C GLU A 234 -22.45 16.85 -11.32
N THR A 235 -21.96 15.86 -12.06
CA THR A 235 -22.72 14.61 -12.29
C THR A 235 -22.22 13.41 -11.49
N THR A 236 -21.06 13.54 -10.82
CA THR A 236 -20.48 12.43 -10.05
C THR A 236 -20.10 12.87 -8.64
N ARG A 237 -19.95 11.87 -7.76
CA ARG A 237 -19.43 12.02 -6.40
C ARG A 237 -18.27 11.05 -6.18
N TYR A 238 -17.30 11.49 -5.36
CA TYR A 238 -16.23 10.60 -4.93
C TYR A 238 -16.76 9.62 -3.88
N VAL A 239 -16.61 8.33 -4.15
CA VAL A 239 -16.90 7.24 -3.22
C VAL A 239 -15.74 6.26 -3.31
N SER A 240 -15.00 6.09 -2.22
CA SER A 240 -13.90 5.12 -2.17
C SER A 240 -14.45 3.68 -2.26
N ILE A 241 -13.94 2.90 -3.21
CA ILE A 241 -14.30 1.50 -3.43
C ILE A 241 -13.01 0.70 -3.56
N GLN A 242 -12.73 -0.13 -2.54
CA GLN A 242 -11.47 -0.87 -2.41
C GLN A 242 -11.78 -2.37 -2.21
N LEU A 243 -12.50 -2.97 -3.16
CA LEU A 243 -12.90 -4.39 -3.09
C LEU A 243 -12.00 -5.24 -3.99
N GLY A 244 -11.17 -6.06 -3.39
CA GLY A 244 -10.29 -6.98 -4.11
C GLY A 244 -9.44 -6.27 -5.16
N ILE A 245 -9.46 -6.74 -6.42
CA ILE A 245 -8.72 -6.09 -7.53
C ILE A 245 -9.16 -4.64 -7.78
N GLY A 246 -10.35 -4.24 -7.32
CA GLY A 246 -10.82 -2.86 -7.38
C GLY A 246 -9.94 -1.87 -6.63
N GLY A 247 -9.03 -2.34 -5.75
CA GLY A 247 -7.94 -1.52 -5.20
C GLY A 247 -6.97 -1.00 -6.27
N LEU A 248 -6.82 -1.69 -7.41
CA LEU A 248 -5.89 -1.35 -8.50
C LEU A 248 -6.59 -1.13 -9.85
N GLN A 249 -7.72 -1.81 -10.08
CA GLN A 249 -8.48 -1.74 -11.31
C GLN A 249 -9.62 -0.73 -11.20
N PRO A 250 -9.76 0.24 -12.12
CA PRO A 250 -10.87 1.19 -12.09
C PRO A 250 -12.22 0.54 -12.40
N ILE A 251 -13.28 1.12 -11.86
CA ILE A 251 -14.65 0.86 -12.31
C ILE A 251 -14.76 1.29 -13.79
N ALA A 252 -15.56 0.57 -14.58
CA ALA A 252 -15.77 0.93 -15.98
C ALA A 252 -16.42 2.33 -16.10
N ALA A 253 -16.00 3.09 -17.10
CA ALA A 253 -16.50 4.45 -17.35
C ALA A 253 -18.03 4.50 -17.51
N SER A 254 -18.62 3.48 -18.16
CA SER A 254 -20.07 3.32 -18.30
C SER A 254 -20.77 3.12 -16.95
N ASP A 255 -20.14 2.43 -16.02
CA ASP A 255 -20.72 2.19 -14.68
C ASP A 255 -20.61 3.44 -13.80
N VAL A 256 -19.49 4.17 -13.86
CA VAL A 256 -19.36 5.47 -13.18
C VAL A 256 -20.44 6.43 -13.68
N CYS A 257 -20.62 6.50 -14.99
CA CYS A 257 -21.68 7.33 -15.58
C CYS A 257 -23.07 6.97 -15.10
N ARG A 258 -23.41 5.68 -15.08
CA ARG A 258 -24.71 5.17 -14.65
C ARG A 258 -24.96 5.37 -13.16
N ALA A 259 -23.96 5.15 -12.34
CA ALA A 259 -24.06 5.20 -10.88
C ALA A 259 -23.94 6.62 -10.31
N GLY A 260 -23.31 7.54 -11.04
CA GLY A 260 -23.02 8.90 -10.58
C GLY A 260 -21.98 8.96 -9.46
N PHE A 261 -21.12 7.93 -9.33
CA PHE A 261 -20.02 7.94 -8.37
C PHE A 261 -18.86 7.04 -8.83
N GLY A 262 -17.68 7.29 -8.24
CA GLY A 262 -16.50 6.45 -8.39
C GLY A 262 -15.40 6.89 -7.43
N ASP A 263 -14.40 6.04 -7.29
CA ASP A 263 -13.17 6.39 -6.57
C ASP A 263 -12.18 7.15 -7.50
N CYS A 264 -10.98 7.46 -7.00
CA CYS A 264 -9.94 8.15 -7.77
C CYS A 264 -9.66 7.45 -9.12
N LYS A 265 -9.63 6.13 -9.13
CA LYS A 265 -9.36 5.32 -10.33
C LYS A 265 -10.54 5.38 -11.32
N GLY A 266 -11.75 5.16 -10.82
CA GLY A 266 -12.97 5.18 -11.62
C GLY A 266 -13.25 6.54 -12.24
N LEU A 267 -13.15 7.63 -11.45
CA LEU A 267 -13.35 9.00 -11.93
C LEU A 267 -12.26 9.42 -12.93
N SER A 268 -11.00 9.02 -12.69
CA SER A 268 -9.90 9.28 -13.64
C SER A 268 -10.10 8.54 -14.95
N ASN A 269 -10.51 7.27 -14.92
CA ASN A 269 -10.81 6.47 -16.11
C ASN A 269 -12.02 7.03 -16.87
N TYR A 270 -13.05 7.47 -16.17
CA TYR A 270 -14.22 8.12 -16.79
C TYR A 270 -13.84 9.44 -17.47
N THR A 271 -13.01 10.25 -16.81
CA THR A 271 -12.47 11.48 -17.41
C THR A 271 -11.64 11.19 -18.66
N HIS A 272 -10.75 10.21 -18.59
CA HIS A 272 -9.96 9.74 -19.73
C HIS A 272 -10.86 9.32 -20.89
N ALA A 273 -11.91 8.55 -20.63
CA ALA A 273 -12.88 8.12 -21.64
C ALA A 273 -13.59 9.29 -22.31
N MET A 274 -14.01 10.30 -21.54
CA MET A 274 -14.64 11.51 -22.07
C MET A 274 -13.69 12.33 -22.94
N LEU A 275 -12.44 12.51 -22.50
CA LEU A 275 -11.43 13.23 -23.28
C LEU A 275 -11.07 12.48 -24.57
N LYS A 276 -10.99 11.15 -24.53
CA LYS A 276 -10.76 10.29 -25.68
C LYS A 276 -11.89 10.44 -26.73
N GLU A 277 -13.15 10.47 -26.31
CA GLU A 277 -14.31 10.71 -27.19
C GLU A 277 -14.21 12.06 -27.90
N LEU A 278 -13.67 13.08 -27.26
CA LEU A 278 -13.48 14.42 -27.81
C LEU A 278 -12.17 14.58 -28.61
N GLY A 279 -11.41 13.49 -28.80
CA GLY A 279 -10.12 13.50 -29.50
C GLY A 279 -9.00 14.22 -28.74
N ILE A 280 -9.11 14.35 -27.42
CA ILE A 280 -8.11 15.00 -26.58
C ILE A 280 -7.20 13.94 -25.97
N PRO A 281 -5.90 13.95 -26.29
CA PRO A 281 -4.94 13.01 -25.70
C PRO A 281 -4.85 13.20 -24.17
N SER A 282 -4.92 12.10 -23.45
CA SER A 282 -4.74 12.06 -21.99
C SER A 282 -4.08 10.76 -21.56
N VAL A 283 -3.41 10.78 -20.42
CA VAL A 283 -2.68 9.62 -19.89
C VAL A 283 -3.22 9.29 -18.51
N TYR A 284 -3.66 8.04 -18.33
CA TYR A 284 -3.98 7.53 -17.00
C TYR A 284 -2.68 7.28 -16.23
N THR A 285 -2.54 7.93 -15.08
CA THR A 285 -1.31 7.90 -14.30
C THR A 285 -1.60 7.45 -12.88
N VAL A 286 -0.84 6.45 -12.40
CA VAL A 286 -0.79 6.08 -10.98
C VAL A 286 0.28 6.92 -10.30
N ILE A 287 -0.05 7.50 -9.15
CA ILE A 287 0.85 8.40 -8.40
C ILE A 287 1.00 7.91 -6.97
N SER A 288 2.04 8.39 -6.28
CA SER A 288 2.15 8.28 -4.83
C SER A 288 1.46 9.48 -4.17
N THR A 289 0.66 9.22 -3.15
CA THR A 289 0.10 10.25 -2.25
C THR A 289 0.95 10.42 -1.00
N ASP A 290 1.94 9.56 -0.80
CA ASP A 290 2.87 9.64 0.32
C ASP A 290 3.95 10.70 0.06
N ASN A 291 4.57 11.19 1.14
CA ASN A 291 5.68 12.13 1.08
C ASN A 291 7.01 11.48 0.67
N GLU A 292 7.02 10.21 0.32
CA GLU A 292 8.21 9.50 -0.15
C GLU A 292 8.43 9.75 -1.64
N ARG A 293 9.68 10.04 -2.02
CA ARG A 293 10.04 10.14 -3.43
C ARG A 293 10.02 8.77 -4.09
N LEU A 294 9.38 8.69 -5.24
CA LEU A 294 9.45 7.53 -6.11
C LEU A 294 10.92 7.22 -6.47
N LEU A 295 11.32 5.97 -6.35
CA LEU A 295 12.62 5.49 -6.80
C LEU A 295 12.54 5.16 -8.29
N PRO A 296 13.12 5.99 -9.19
CA PRO A 296 12.97 5.77 -10.63
C PRO A 296 13.68 4.51 -11.12
N ASP A 297 14.68 4.06 -10.39
CA ASP A 297 15.51 2.90 -10.69
C ASP A 297 15.02 1.59 -10.03
N PHE A 298 13.91 1.63 -9.29
CA PHE A 298 13.37 0.46 -8.60
C PHE A 298 11.85 0.44 -8.62
N SER A 299 11.29 -0.39 -9.50
CA SER A 299 9.85 -0.60 -9.59
C SER A 299 9.33 -1.46 -8.45
N SER A 300 8.33 -0.96 -7.74
CA SER A 300 7.58 -1.68 -6.70
C SER A 300 6.27 -0.96 -6.43
N VAL A 301 5.19 -1.70 -6.30
CA VAL A 301 3.85 -1.13 -6.09
C VAL A 301 3.70 -0.43 -4.74
N ASP A 302 4.52 -0.80 -3.75
CA ASP A 302 4.52 -0.16 -2.42
C ASP A 302 4.98 1.31 -2.42
N GLN A 303 5.42 1.83 -3.56
CA GLN A 303 5.80 3.24 -3.74
C GLN A 303 4.66 4.08 -4.36
N MET A 304 3.53 3.47 -4.69
CA MET A 304 2.40 4.13 -5.35
C MET A 304 1.11 3.81 -4.64
N ASN A 305 0.12 4.63 -4.90
CA ASN A 305 -1.20 4.53 -4.29
C ASN A 305 -2.26 4.29 -5.39
#